data_936127cba3390a6243960f465b2c42a4
#
_entry.id   936127cba3390a6243960f465b2c42a4
#
_cell.length_a   1.000
_cell.length_b   1.000
_cell.length_c   1.000
_cell.angle_alpha   90.00
_cell.angle_beta   90.00
_cell.angle_gamma   90.00
#
_symmetry.space_group_name_H-M   'P 1'
#
loop_
_entity.id
_entity.type
_entity.pdbx_description
1 polymer ?
#
loop_
_entity_poly.entity_id
_entity_poly.type
_entity_poly.pdbx_seq_one_letter_code
_entity_poly.pdbx_strand_id
1 'polypeptide(L)'
;MRLVAALAGALVALPAVSSAQSRRPAGEEWNQVRPLFALVERVAAGAPAPADVELAWQCHFVDADAGVVLVPFTLDVRGGAFTSFPVAMYVRVVQKGAPAPAPGPTDALAQYPFEDAAIVEGPINARISRAFTAPPGTYDVYIALTERPSGGTATPKTSVVKQEVTIPDLKSGLTTSSIIVAERIEADTTPGRATYEQQLDDPYRLWGTRITPATRRTFAPGEKLSVLFLVYQARAASDDKPDVDVSYSVHRSAADSVLISIQPERFNAATLPAAFSLGGGDLIMAGRQIPLDALPAGTYRLEIVITDKVAHAAVRRTVAFSVDSTR
;
A
#
# COMPACT_ATOMS: atom_id res chain seq x y z
N MET A 1 -14.39 -17.00 -5.23
CA MET A 1 -15.07 -16.42 -6.41
C MET A 1 -16.46 -15.82 -6.14
N ARG A 2 -16.92 -15.77 -4.89
CA ARG A 2 -18.20 -15.12 -4.51
C ARG A 2 -18.07 -13.65 -4.06
N LEU A 3 -16.86 -13.12 -3.82
CA LEU A 3 -16.68 -11.68 -3.55
C LEU A 3 -16.95 -10.81 -4.78
N VAL A 4 -16.81 -11.36 -5.99
CA VAL A 4 -17.06 -10.65 -7.26
C VAL A 4 -18.55 -10.41 -7.53
N ALA A 5 -19.45 -11.22 -6.97
CA ALA A 5 -20.89 -11.07 -7.23
C ALA A 5 -21.59 -9.99 -6.41
N ALA A 6 -20.97 -9.46 -5.35
CA ALA A 6 -21.53 -8.37 -4.54
C ALA A 6 -21.06 -6.96 -4.97
N LEU A 7 -20.17 -6.88 -5.95
CA LEU A 7 -19.58 -5.63 -6.46
C LEU A 7 -20.25 -5.12 -7.76
N ALA A 8 -21.29 -5.77 -8.26
CA ALA A 8 -22.04 -5.32 -9.42
C ALA A 8 -22.99 -4.16 -9.02
N GLY A 9 -22.45 -2.99 -8.80
CA GLY A 9 -23.17 -1.75 -8.53
C GLY A 9 -22.50 -0.59 -9.24
N ALA A 10 -23.12 -0.16 -10.36
CA ALA A 10 -22.94 1.09 -11.11
C ALA A 10 -21.48 1.56 -11.31
N LEU A 11 -20.93 1.23 -12.48
CA LEU A 11 -19.79 1.91 -13.08
C LEU A 11 -20.17 3.36 -13.37
N VAL A 12 -19.85 4.27 -12.47
CA VAL A 12 -19.62 5.67 -12.85
C VAL A 12 -18.18 5.69 -13.35
N ALA A 13 -18.00 5.85 -14.65
CA ALA A 13 -16.69 6.03 -15.27
C ALA A 13 -16.10 7.37 -14.81
N LEU A 14 -15.40 7.36 -13.70
CA LEU A 14 -14.46 8.42 -13.36
C LEU A 14 -13.25 8.28 -14.29
N PRO A 15 -12.65 9.40 -14.74
CA PRO A 15 -11.47 9.33 -15.59
C PRO A 15 -10.42 8.48 -14.88
N ALA A 16 -9.84 7.51 -15.60
CA ALA A 16 -8.75 6.70 -15.10
C ALA A 16 -7.63 7.64 -14.63
N VAL A 17 -7.37 7.65 -13.33
CA VAL A 17 -6.18 8.32 -12.79
C VAL A 17 -5.00 7.53 -13.35
N SER A 18 -4.35 8.09 -14.37
CA SER A 18 -3.16 7.51 -14.97
C SER A 18 -2.09 7.49 -13.89
N SER A 19 -1.79 6.33 -13.32
CA SER A 19 -0.60 6.17 -12.50
C SER A 19 0.62 6.39 -13.40
N ALA A 20 1.55 7.23 -12.97
CA ALA A 20 2.79 7.43 -13.70
C ALA A 20 3.51 6.07 -13.84
N GLN A 21 3.83 5.69 -15.06
CA GLN A 21 4.61 4.49 -15.34
C GLN A 21 6.08 4.76 -14.99
N SER A 22 6.74 3.77 -14.41
CA SER A 22 8.16 3.86 -14.09
C SER A 22 8.90 2.67 -14.74
N ARG A 23 10.15 2.90 -15.09
CA ARG A 23 11.06 1.88 -15.62
C ARG A 23 12.46 2.05 -15.05
N ARG A 24 13.26 0.99 -15.09
CA ARG A 24 14.64 1.06 -14.60
C ARG A 24 15.50 1.94 -15.51
N PRO A 25 16.40 2.76 -14.91
CA PRO A 25 17.32 3.59 -15.67
C PRO A 25 18.26 2.74 -16.53
N ALA A 26 18.58 3.24 -17.73
CA ALA A 26 19.55 2.64 -18.62
C ALA A 26 20.45 3.73 -19.23
N GLY A 27 21.73 3.42 -19.44
CA GLY A 27 22.66 4.32 -20.09
C GLY A 27 22.75 5.72 -19.43
N GLU A 28 22.45 6.77 -20.18
CA GLU A 28 22.53 8.16 -19.72
C GLU A 28 21.56 8.51 -18.58
N GLU A 29 20.49 7.74 -18.39
CA GLU A 29 19.52 7.99 -17.32
C GLU A 29 20.13 7.79 -15.94
N TRP A 30 21.16 6.96 -15.82
CA TRP A 30 21.95 6.83 -14.60
C TRP A 30 22.57 8.16 -14.16
N ASN A 31 22.92 9.04 -15.10
CA ASN A 31 23.44 10.37 -14.78
C ASN A 31 22.40 11.25 -14.09
N GLN A 32 21.10 10.97 -14.28
CA GLN A 32 20.01 11.68 -13.60
C GLN A 32 19.75 11.12 -12.20
N VAL A 33 19.92 9.80 -12.01
CA VAL A 33 19.68 9.14 -10.71
C VAL A 33 20.87 9.30 -9.76
N ARG A 34 22.10 9.25 -10.25
CA ARG A 34 23.33 9.31 -9.44
C ARG A 34 23.37 10.47 -8.43
N PRO A 35 22.96 11.70 -8.77
CA PRO A 35 22.91 12.80 -7.79
C PRO A 35 21.99 12.54 -6.60
N LEU A 36 20.94 11.69 -6.76
CA LEU A 36 20.01 11.35 -5.68
C LEU A 36 20.68 10.47 -4.62
N PHE A 37 21.67 9.66 -4.96
CA PHE A 37 22.43 8.86 -3.99
C PHE A 37 23.14 9.77 -2.99
N ALA A 38 23.92 10.73 -3.48
CA ALA A 38 24.61 11.68 -2.64
C ALA A 38 23.65 12.60 -1.85
N LEU A 39 22.50 12.93 -2.43
CA LEU A 39 21.46 13.69 -1.76
C LEU A 39 20.89 12.89 -0.57
N VAL A 40 20.51 11.63 -0.78
CA VAL A 40 19.96 10.76 0.28
C VAL A 40 21.01 10.52 1.36
N GLU A 41 22.31 10.36 1.01
CA GLU A 41 23.40 10.30 2.01
C GLU A 41 23.42 11.52 2.92
N ARG A 42 23.35 12.72 2.35
CA ARG A 42 23.33 13.96 3.14
C ARG A 42 22.09 14.05 4.03
N VAL A 43 20.91 13.68 3.51
CA VAL A 43 19.67 13.69 4.29
C VAL A 43 19.73 12.63 5.41
N ALA A 44 20.29 11.45 5.15
CA ALA A 44 20.51 10.42 6.15
C ALA A 44 21.47 10.89 7.25
N ALA A 45 22.49 11.69 6.90
CA ALA A 45 23.42 12.33 7.82
C ALA A 45 22.82 13.54 8.58
N GLY A 46 21.54 13.89 8.34
CA GLY A 46 20.83 14.95 9.05
C GLY A 46 20.68 16.27 8.30
N ALA A 47 21.09 16.34 7.03
CA ALA A 47 20.81 17.53 6.22
C ALA A 47 19.29 17.67 5.96
N PRO A 48 18.78 18.91 5.79
CA PRO A 48 17.39 19.15 5.45
C PRO A 48 17.00 18.41 4.15
N ALA A 49 15.85 17.75 4.16
CA ALA A 49 15.28 17.12 2.98
C ALA A 49 14.67 18.18 2.06
N PRO A 50 15.04 18.26 0.77
CA PRO A 50 14.36 19.14 -0.17
C PRO A 50 12.88 18.77 -0.30
N ALA A 51 12.02 19.77 -0.48
CA ALA A 51 10.56 19.62 -0.59
C ALA A 51 9.98 20.61 -1.61
N ASP A 52 10.62 20.73 -2.79
CA ASP A 52 10.14 21.62 -3.86
C ASP A 52 8.76 21.20 -4.39
N VAL A 53 8.43 19.92 -4.21
CA VAL A 53 7.09 19.34 -4.43
C VAL A 53 6.67 18.63 -3.16
N GLU A 54 5.50 19.00 -2.63
CA GLU A 54 4.95 18.37 -1.44
C GLU A 54 4.39 16.98 -1.77
N LEU A 55 4.96 15.95 -1.15
CA LEU A 55 4.62 14.55 -1.36
C LEU A 55 4.07 13.95 -0.07
N ALA A 56 2.83 13.48 -0.12
CA ALA A 56 2.28 12.64 0.94
C ALA A 56 2.61 11.17 0.66
N TRP A 57 3.04 10.48 1.70
CA TRP A 57 3.39 9.06 1.65
C TRP A 57 2.36 8.23 2.40
N GLN A 58 2.02 7.09 1.84
CA GLN A 58 1.38 6.00 2.58
C GLN A 58 1.95 4.66 2.14
N CYS A 59 1.98 3.68 3.04
CA CYS A 59 2.39 2.32 2.72
C CYS A 59 1.46 1.28 3.33
N HIS A 60 1.55 0.06 2.81
CA HIS A 60 0.83 -1.11 3.28
C HIS A 60 1.79 -2.27 3.46
N PHE A 61 1.39 -3.29 4.22
CA PHE A 61 2.19 -4.48 4.48
C PHE A 61 1.44 -5.71 4.00
N VAL A 62 2.11 -6.49 3.18
CA VAL A 62 1.57 -7.72 2.57
C VAL A 62 2.62 -8.80 2.72
N ASP A 63 2.23 -10.00 3.18
CA ASP A 63 3.15 -11.11 3.27
C ASP A 63 3.67 -11.48 1.88
N ALA A 64 4.97 -11.72 1.81
CA ALA A 64 5.65 -12.22 0.63
C ALA A 64 6.43 -13.49 0.98
N ASP A 65 6.90 -14.19 -0.06
CA ASP A 65 7.70 -15.39 0.15
C ASP A 65 9.05 -15.08 0.79
N ALA A 66 9.75 -16.12 1.25
CA ALA A 66 11.11 -16.07 1.79
C ALA A 66 11.30 -15.19 3.06
N GLY A 67 10.27 -15.01 3.88
CA GLY A 67 10.40 -14.32 5.17
C GLY A 67 10.54 -12.79 5.07
N VAL A 68 10.19 -12.21 3.93
CA VAL A 68 10.11 -10.77 3.73
C VAL A 68 8.66 -10.32 3.63
N VAL A 69 8.45 -9.05 3.87
CA VAL A 69 7.16 -8.37 3.69
C VAL A 69 7.27 -7.47 2.46
N LEU A 70 6.33 -7.58 1.55
CA LEU A 70 6.14 -6.62 0.47
C LEU A 70 5.51 -5.36 1.07
N VAL A 71 6.09 -4.22 0.78
CA VAL A 71 5.66 -2.92 1.27
C VAL A 71 5.24 -2.04 0.08
N PRO A 72 4.01 -2.22 -0.44
CA PRO A 72 3.43 -1.28 -1.38
C PRO A 72 3.36 0.11 -0.78
N PHE A 73 3.79 1.11 -1.54
CA PHE A 73 3.66 2.50 -1.14
C PHE A 73 3.08 3.35 -2.25
N THR A 74 2.50 4.46 -1.86
CA THR A 74 1.98 5.49 -2.76
C THR A 74 2.50 6.85 -2.33
N LEU A 75 3.04 7.59 -3.27
CA LEU A 75 3.34 9.01 -3.15
C LEU A 75 2.22 9.79 -3.85
N ASP A 76 1.61 10.70 -3.14
CA ASP A 76 0.54 11.56 -3.62
C ASP A 76 1.02 13.01 -3.64
N VAL A 77 0.92 13.67 -4.78
CA VAL A 77 1.33 15.07 -4.92
C VAL A 77 0.28 15.97 -4.27
N ARG A 78 0.66 16.67 -3.19
CA ARG A 78 -0.23 17.55 -2.40
C ARG A 78 -0.06 19.01 -2.75
N GLY A 79 1.15 19.44 -3.06
CA GLY A 79 1.44 20.83 -3.38
C GLY A 79 2.64 20.94 -4.30
N GLY A 80 2.61 21.95 -5.15
CA GLY A 80 3.56 22.10 -6.23
C GLY A 80 3.31 21.11 -7.38
N ALA A 81 4.19 21.08 -8.34
CA ALA A 81 4.16 20.11 -9.44
C ALA A 81 5.55 19.93 -10.01
N PHE A 82 5.86 18.73 -10.44
CA PHE A 82 6.97 18.50 -11.36
C PHE A 82 6.56 18.99 -12.74
N THR A 83 7.42 19.73 -13.41
CA THR A 83 7.13 20.39 -14.69
C THR A 83 7.96 19.86 -15.83
N SER A 84 9.08 19.20 -15.51
CA SER A 84 10.00 18.58 -16.47
C SER A 84 10.02 17.08 -16.29
N PHE A 85 9.79 16.33 -17.37
CA PHE A 85 9.75 14.86 -17.38
C PHE A 85 10.78 14.29 -18.36
N PRO A 86 11.23 13.05 -18.15
CA PRO A 86 10.91 12.16 -17.01
C PRO A 86 11.50 12.65 -15.68
N VAL A 87 10.96 12.13 -14.57
CA VAL A 87 11.47 12.36 -13.21
C VAL A 87 12.31 11.15 -12.80
N ALA A 88 13.53 11.39 -12.34
CA ALA A 88 14.35 10.34 -11.74
C ALA A 88 13.90 10.08 -10.31
N MET A 89 13.82 8.82 -9.93
CA MET A 89 13.45 8.37 -8.57
C MET A 89 14.52 7.43 -8.02
N TYR A 90 14.82 7.58 -6.74
CA TYR A 90 15.67 6.67 -5.98
C TYR A 90 15.01 6.32 -4.65
N VAL A 91 14.96 5.03 -4.33
CA VAL A 91 14.42 4.49 -3.07
C VAL A 91 15.55 3.82 -2.32
N ARG A 92 15.69 4.12 -1.02
CA ARG A 92 16.63 3.45 -0.11
C ARG A 92 15.92 3.10 1.19
N VAL A 93 16.11 1.86 1.63
CA VAL A 93 15.57 1.33 2.89
C VAL A 93 16.73 0.92 3.79
N VAL A 94 16.86 1.55 4.95
CA VAL A 94 17.96 1.35 5.90
C VAL A 94 17.40 0.78 7.19
N GLN A 95 17.89 -0.38 7.61
CA GLN A 95 17.49 -0.95 8.90
C GLN A 95 18.04 -0.10 10.06
N LYS A 96 17.18 0.29 10.99
CA LYS A 96 17.61 1.05 12.17
C LYS A 96 18.55 0.23 13.04
N GLY A 97 19.63 0.88 13.46
CA GLY A 97 20.65 0.26 14.29
C GLY A 97 21.60 -0.69 13.54
N ALA A 98 21.41 -0.92 12.26
CA ALA A 98 22.39 -1.64 11.45
C ALA A 98 23.62 -0.76 11.20
N PRO A 99 24.84 -1.34 11.17
CA PRO A 99 26.03 -0.59 10.76
C PRO A 99 25.86 -0.09 9.32
N ALA A 100 26.41 1.10 9.03
CA ALA A 100 26.46 1.56 7.65
C ALA A 100 27.19 0.53 6.79
N PRO A 101 26.71 0.24 5.58
CA PRO A 101 27.41 -0.68 4.68
C PRO A 101 28.80 -0.15 4.38
N ALA A 102 29.74 -1.09 4.15
CA ALA A 102 31.06 -0.71 3.72
C ALA A 102 31.00 0.06 2.39
N PRO A 103 31.87 1.08 2.19
CA PRO A 103 31.91 1.79 0.93
C PRO A 103 32.12 0.81 -0.23
N GLY A 104 31.14 0.69 -1.09
CA GLY A 104 31.19 -0.11 -2.33
C GLY A 104 31.35 0.79 -3.55
N PRO A 105 31.45 0.20 -4.75
CA PRO A 105 31.43 0.96 -5.98
C PRO A 105 30.19 1.85 -6.06
N THR A 106 30.36 3.12 -6.35
CA THR A 106 29.29 4.14 -6.40
C THR A 106 28.17 3.85 -7.41
N ASP A 107 28.33 2.82 -8.22
CA ASP A 107 27.41 2.45 -9.29
C ASP A 107 26.64 1.15 -9.01
N ALA A 108 26.81 0.53 -7.83
CA ALA A 108 26.12 -0.69 -7.45
C ALA A 108 24.96 -0.37 -6.50
N LEU A 109 23.74 -0.64 -6.94
CA LEU A 109 22.60 -0.82 -6.06
C LEU A 109 22.84 -2.11 -5.22
N ALA A 110 22.19 -2.21 -4.05
CA ALA A 110 22.23 -3.37 -3.15
C ALA A 110 23.26 -3.33 -2.01
N GLN A 111 23.59 -2.15 -1.53
CA GLN A 111 24.35 -1.99 -0.26
C GLN A 111 23.44 -1.99 0.98
N TYR A 112 22.14 -1.77 0.81
CA TYR A 112 21.12 -1.69 1.85
C TYR A 112 20.12 -2.84 1.73
N PRO A 113 19.29 -3.10 2.75
CA PRO A 113 18.23 -4.10 2.67
C PRO A 113 17.36 -4.00 1.42
N PHE A 114 17.14 -2.77 0.93
CA PHE A 114 16.52 -2.52 -0.36
C PHE A 114 17.03 -1.20 -0.94
N GLU A 115 17.37 -1.23 -2.21
CA GLU A 115 17.64 -0.04 -3.03
C GLU A 115 17.03 -0.25 -4.41
N ASP A 116 16.43 0.81 -4.94
CA ASP A 116 15.91 0.82 -6.30
C ASP A 116 16.02 2.21 -6.92
N ALA A 117 16.20 2.23 -8.23
CA ALA A 117 16.21 3.43 -9.03
C ALA A 117 15.29 3.27 -10.23
N ALA A 118 14.52 4.30 -10.53
CA ALA A 118 13.56 4.27 -11.62
C ALA A 118 13.47 5.62 -12.33
N ILE A 119 13.06 5.58 -13.59
CA ILE A 119 12.62 6.74 -14.33
C ILE A 119 11.11 6.73 -14.38
N VAL A 120 10.49 7.79 -13.90
CA VAL A 120 9.04 7.97 -13.89
C VAL A 120 8.64 8.80 -15.08
N GLU A 121 7.94 8.18 -16.01
CA GLU A 121 7.53 8.78 -17.27
C GLU A 121 6.21 9.58 -17.12
N GLY A 122 6.09 10.61 -17.92
CA GLY A 122 4.85 11.38 -18.06
C GLY A 122 4.53 12.30 -16.89
N PRO A 123 3.45 13.05 -16.97
CA PRO A 123 3.07 13.97 -15.92
C PRO A 123 2.65 13.21 -14.66
N ILE A 124 3.32 13.49 -13.54
CA ILE A 124 2.91 13.04 -12.21
C ILE A 124 1.81 13.98 -11.74
N ASN A 125 0.60 13.76 -12.22
CA ASN A 125 -0.53 14.65 -11.92
C ASN A 125 -1.16 14.33 -10.57
N ALA A 126 -0.90 13.14 -10.01
CA ALA A 126 -1.53 12.72 -8.78
C ALA A 126 -0.70 11.75 -7.96
N ARG A 127 -0.16 10.68 -8.57
CA ARG A 127 0.23 9.51 -7.75
C ARG A 127 1.32 8.66 -8.40
N ILE A 128 2.30 8.25 -7.59
CA ILE A 128 3.28 7.21 -7.94
C ILE A 128 3.06 6.05 -6.97
N SER A 129 2.86 4.84 -7.49
CA SER A 129 2.80 3.63 -6.67
C SER A 129 3.96 2.71 -7.01
N ARG A 130 4.68 2.26 -5.98
CA ARG A 130 5.79 1.31 -6.07
C ARG A 130 5.82 0.45 -4.81
N ALA A 131 6.71 -0.52 -4.76
CA ALA A 131 6.95 -1.28 -3.55
C ALA A 131 8.45 -1.49 -3.30
N PHE A 132 8.73 -1.89 -2.08
CA PHE A 132 9.98 -2.52 -1.68
C PHE A 132 9.68 -3.77 -0.84
N THR A 133 10.71 -4.57 -0.60
CA THR A 133 10.61 -5.71 0.32
C THR A 133 11.67 -5.60 1.40
N ALA A 134 11.30 -5.96 2.63
CA ALA A 134 12.25 -6.10 3.72
C ALA A 134 11.73 -7.10 4.76
N PRO A 135 12.61 -7.73 5.56
CA PRO A 135 12.21 -8.51 6.72
C PRO A 135 11.43 -7.67 7.75
N PRO A 136 10.69 -8.29 8.68
CA PRO A 136 10.14 -7.59 9.84
C PRO A 136 11.21 -6.80 10.60
N GLY A 137 10.89 -5.56 11.00
CA GLY A 137 11.85 -4.68 11.67
C GLY A 137 11.51 -3.21 11.50
N THR A 138 12.35 -2.33 12.03
CA THR A 138 12.19 -0.87 11.91
C THR A 138 13.23 -0.31 10.95
N TYR A 139 12.79 0.53 10.03
CA TYR A 139 13.57 1.06 8.92
C TYR A 139 13.39 2.56 8.75
N ASP A 140 14.44 3.22 8.32
CA ASP A 140 14.35 4.55 7.71
C ASP A 140 14.22 4.36 6.19
N VAL A 141 13.15 4.89 5.61
CA VAL A 141 12.87 4.85 4.18
C VAL A 141 13.09 6.24 3.59
N TYR A 142 13.90 6.31 2.54
CA TYR A 142 14.18 7.52 1.79
C TYR A 142 13.69 7.33 0.37
N ILE A 143 12.88 8.28 -0.13
CA ILE A 143 12.43 8.31 -1.53
C ILE A 143 12.76 9.70 -2.07
N ALA A 144 13.70 9.76 -2.98
CA ALA A 144 14.13 10.98 -3.62
C ALA A 144 13.64 11.05 -5.06
N LEU A 145 13.13 12.20 -5.48
CA LEU A 145 12.70 12.48 -6.83
C LEU A 145 13.36 13.77 -7.32
N THR A 146 13.77 13.80 -8.59
CA THR A 146 14.28 15.01 -9.23
C THR A 146 13.86 15.10 -10.69
N GLU A 147 13.55 16.31 -11.12
CA GLU A 147 13.26 16.61 -12.53
C GLU A 147 14.51 16.41 -13.38
N ARG A 148 14.29 16.10 -14.67
CA ARG A 148 15.36 16.16 -15.67
C ARG A 148 15.82 17.60 -15.84
N PRO A 149 17.14 17.89 -15.82
CA PRO A 149 17.63 19.20 -16.16
C PRO A 149 17.15 19.58 -17.57
N SER A 150 16.32 20.61 -17.67
CA SER A 150 16.02 21.25 -18.95
C SER A 150 17.20 22.18 -19.25
N GLY A 151 17.74 22.15 -20.46
CA GLY A 151 18.93 22.94 -20.82
C GLY A 151 18.83 24.47 -20.68
N GLY A 152 17.93 24.95 -19.82
CA GLY A 152 17.72 26.33 -19.42
C GLY A 152 18.31 26.68 -18.06
N THR A 153 18.05 27.88 -17.58
CA THR A 153 18.50 28.40 -16.28
C THR A 153 17.68 27.93 -15.06
N ALA A 154 16.60 27.19 -15.31
CA ALA A 154 15.74 26.72 -14.23
C ALA A 154 16.38 25.56 -13.46
N THR A 155 16.43 25.70 -12.14
CA THR A 155 16.89 24.61 -11.24
C THR A 155 15.86 23.48 -11.24
N PRO A 156 16.25 22.23 -11.47
CA PRO A 156 15.35 21.08 -11.38
C PRO A 156 14.72 20.96 -10.00
N LYS A 157 13.43 20.81 -9.92
CA LYS A 157 12.74 20.55 -8.65
C LYS A 157 13.15 19.21 -8.09
N THR A 158 13.39 19.17 -6.80
CA THR A 158 13.83 17.97 -6.09
C THR A 158 13.07 17.85 -4.77
N SER A 159 12.62 16.63 -4.48
CA SER A 159 11.94 16.35 -3.21
C SER A 159 12.40 15.02 -2.64
N VAL A 160 12.55 14.98 -1.31
CA VAL A 160 12.92 13.77 -0.58
C VAL A 160 11.88 13.52 0.51
N VAL A 161 11.22 12.37 0.45
CA VAL A 161 10.43 11.83 1.56
C VAL A 161 11.38 11.03 2.44
N LYS A 162 11.40 11.31 3.74
CA LYS A 162 12.05 10.52 4.78
C LYS A 162 10.99 10.05 5.75
N GLN A 163 10.87 8.74 5.93
CA GLN A 163 9.84 8.15 6.79
C GLN A 163 10.41 6.98 7.59
N GLU A 164 10.10 6.92 8.88
CA GLU A 164 10.32 5.71 9.68
C GLU A 164 9.16 4.73 9.45
N VAL A 165 9.49 3.47 9.20
CA VAL A 165 8.52 2.40 8.95
C VAL A 165 8.84 1.21 9.84
N THR A 166 7.87 0.75 10.63
CA THR A 166 7.96 -0.53 11.34
C THR A 166 7.18 -1.59 10.57
N ILE A 167 7.91 -2.52 9.98
CA ILE A 167 7.37 -3.65 9.22
C ILE A 167 6.99 -4.75 10.21
N PRO A 168 5.71 -5.16 10.27
CA PRO A 168 5.24 -6.17 11.20
C PRO A 168 5.69 -7.58 10.81
N ASP A 169 5.79 -8.47 11.79
CA ASP A 169 5.84 -9.89 11.54
C ASP A 169 4.42 -10.40 11.20
N LEU A 170 4.26 -10.91 9.98
CA LEU A 170 2.99 -11.45 9.48
C LEU A 170 2.91 -12.98 9.61
N LYS A 171 3.91 -13.62 10.24
CA LYS A 171 4.01 -15.07 10.43
C LYS A 171 3.73 -15.53 11.85
N SER A 172 3.72 -14.63 12.85
CA SER A 172 3.59 -14.99 14.26
C SER A 172 2.12 -15.01 14.73
N GLY A 173 1.37 -16.04 14.33
CA GLY A 173 -0.03 -16.22 14.74
C GLY A 173 -1.05 -15.44 13.92
N LEU A 174 -2.34 -15.59 14.26
CA LEU A 174 -3.44 -14.95 13.54
C LEU A 174 -3.19 -13.44 13.38
N THR A 175 -3.12 -13.00 12.14
CA THR A 175 -2.89 -11.58 11.80
C THR A 175 -3.49 -11.24 10.43
N THR A 176 -3.26 -10.00 9.98
CA THR A 176 -3.74 -9.54 8.68
C THR A 176 -2.66 -8.75 7.95
N SER A 177 -2.76 -8.65 6.64
CA SER A 177 -2.12 -7.55 5.90
C SER A 177 -2.58 -6.20 6.46
N SER A 178 -1.99 -5.11 5.99
CA SER A 178 -2.61 -3.79 6.16
C SER A 178 -4.04 -3.80 5.63
N ILE A 179 -4.91 -3.04 6.29
CA ILE A 179 -6.24 -2.76 5.74
C ILE A 179 -6.09 -1.69 4.66
N ILE A 180 -6.24 -2.10 3.41
CA ILE A 180 -6.19 -1.18 2.27
C ILE A 180 -7.56 -0.53 2.12
N VAL A 181 -7.62 0.78 2.36
CA VAL A 181 -8.78 1.57 1.96
C VAL A 181 -8.64 1.86 0.48
N ALA A 182 -9.64 1.50 -0.31
CA ALA A 182 -9.59 1.59 -1.76
C ALA A 182 -10.58 2.62 -2.30
N GLU A 183 -10.13 3.40 -3.27
CA GLU A 183 -10.99 4.19 -4.14
C GLU A 183 -11.69 3.29 -5.15
N ARG A 184 -10.95 2.28 -5.65
CA ARG A 184 -11.44 1.32 -6.64
C ARG A 184 -10.80 -0.05 -6.43
N ILE A 185 -11.61 -1.08 -6.66
CA ILE A 185 -11.17 -2.48 -6.69
C ILE A 185 -11.77 -3.07 -7.96
N GLU A 186 -10.91 -3.55 -8.85
CA GLU A 186 -11.29 -4.12 -10.14
C GLU A 186 -10.72 -5.54 -10.26
N ALA A 187 -11.39 -6.40 -11.01
CA ALA A 187 -10.83 -7.71 -11.34
C ALA A 187 -9.59 -7.51 -12.23
N ASP A 188 -8.48 -8.17 -11.89
CA ASP A 188 -7.32 -8.20 -12.76
C ASP A 188 -7.52 -9.30 -13.82
N THR A 189 -7.65 -8.87 -15.06
CA THR A 189 -7.81 -9.79 -16.21
C THR A 189 -6.48 -10.19 -16.84
N THR A 190 -5.35 -9.69 -16.31
CA THR A 190 -4.02 -10.01 -16.85
C THR A 190 -3.67 -11.46 -16.50
N PRO A 191 -3.31 -12.30 -17.49
CA PRO A 191 -2.98 -13.70 -17.21
C PRO A 191 -1.75 -13.87 -16.35
N GLY A 192 -1.81 -14.86 -15.45
CA GLY A 192 -0.67 -15.27 -14.62
C GLY A 192 -0.45 -14.42 -13.36
N ARG A 193 0.43 -14.91 -12.50
CA ARG A 193 0.92 -14.14 -11.34
C ARG A 193 1.92 -13.10 -11.82
N ALA A 194 1.92 -11.93 -11.21
CA ALA A 194 2.96 -10.93 -11.41
C ALA A 194 4.32 -11.50 -10.97
N THR A 195 5.37 -11.24 -11.74
CA THR A 195 6.74 -11.50 -11.31
C THR A 195 7.11 -10.55 -10.16
N TYR A 196 8.19 -10.84 -9.43
CA TYR A 196 8.68 -9.98 -8.37
C TYR A 196 8.91 -8.53 -8.88
N GLU A 197 9.55 -8.35 -10.02
CA GLU A 197 9.80 -7.03 -10.61
C GLU A 197 8.51 -6.32 -10.99
N GLN A 198 7.56 -7.04 -11.61
CA GLN A 198 6.24 -6.49 -11.91
C GLN A 198 5.49 -6.07 -10.66
N GLN A 199 5.67 -6.79 -9.55
CA GLN A 199 5.04 -6.48 -8.28
C GLN A 199 5.67 -5.24 -7.61
N LEU A 200 6.95 -4.97 -7.84
CA LEU A 200 7.57 -3.71 -7.39
C LEU A 200 7.03 -2.51 -8.18
N ASP A 201 6.71 -2.68 -9.46
CA ASP A 201 6.25 -1.63 -10.36
C ASP A 201 4.73 -1.39 -10.30
N ASP A 202 3.95 -2.46 -10.10
CA ASP A 202 2.47 -2.42 -9.96
C ASP A 202 2.04 -3.15 -8.68
N PRO A 203 2.36 -2.57 -7.51
CA PRO A 203 2.30 -3.27 -6.23
C PRO A 203 0.89 -3.56 -5.72
N TYR A 204 -0.11 -2.90 -6.29
CA TYR A 204 -1.51 -3.10 -5.91
C TYR A 204 -2.27 -4.02 -6.86
N ARG A 205 -1.54 -4.73 -7.70
CA ARG A 205 -2.04 -5.87 -8.45
C ARG A 205 -1.89 -7.13 -7.59
N LEU A 206 -2.92 -7.43 -6.81
CA LEU A 206 -2.89 -8.44 -5.77
C LEU A 206 -4.01 -9.47 -5.97
N TRP A 207 -3.66 -10.76 -6.03
CA TRP A 207 -4.58 -11.92 -6.02
C TRP A 207 -5.77 -11.82 -6.99
N GLY A 208 -5.48 -11.48 -8.23
CA GLY A 208 -6.52 -11.35 -9.27
C GLY A 208 -7.37 -10.09 -9.14
N THR A 209 -6.91 -9.12 -8.36
CA THR A 209 -7.52 -7.79 -8.27
C THR A 209 -6.48 -6.70 -8.54
N ARG A 210 -6.95 -5.58 -9.09
CA ARG A 210 -6.23 -4.33 -9.18
C ARG A 210 -6.87 -3.33 -8.24
N ILE A 211 -6.10 -2.84 -7.27
CA ILE A 211 -6.58 -1.95 -6.22
C ILE A 211 -6.03 -0.56 -6.48
N THR A 212 -6.89 0.46 -6.46
CA THR A 212 -6.46 1.85 -6.36
C THR A 212 -6.61 2.28 -4.91
N PRO A 213 -5.51 2.41 -4.14
CA PRO A 213 -5.62 2.79 -2.74
C PRO A 213 -6.09 4.24 -2.59
N ALA A 214 -6.94 4.49 -1.62
CA ALA A 214 -7.37 5.83 -1.28
C ALA A 214 -6.25 6.57 -0.54
N THR A 215 -5.85 7.74 -1.05
CA THR A 215 -4.88 8.61 -0.39
C THR A 215 -5.54 9.60 0.57
N ARG A 216 -6.86 9.71 0.52
CA ARG A 216 -7.68 10.49 1.45
C ARG A 216 -8.39 9.58 2.46
N ARG A 217 -8.72 10.14 3.62
CA ARG A 217 -9.54 9.48 4.65
C ARG A 217 -10.82 10.27 4.94
N THR A 218 -11.11 11.27 4.13
CA THR A 218 -12.33 12.09 4.20
C THR A 218 -13.21 11.77 3.01
N PHE A 219 -14.47 11.47 3.27
CA PHE A 219 -15.46 11.03 2.30
C PHE A 219 -16.62 12.00 2.25
N ALA A 220 -17.20 12.20 1.07
CA ALA A 220 -18.44 12.94 0.93
C ALA A 220 -19.63 12.08 1.42
N PRO A 221 -20.75 12.71 1.83
CA PRO A 221 -22.00 12.00 2.07
C PRO A 221 -22.42 11.21 0.82
N GLY A 222 -22.89 9.98 1.03
CA GLY A 222 -23.27 9.07 -0.06
C GLY A 222 -22.13 8.30 -0.72
N GLU A 223 -20.88 8.58 -0.36
CA GLU A 223 -19.76 7.73 -0.76
C GLU A 223 -19.73 6.41 0.04
N LYS A 224 -18.88 5.50 -0.38
CA LYS A 224 -18.66 4.21 0.28
C LYS A 224 -17.22 4.12 0.78
N LEU A 225 -17.03 3.64 2.00
CA LEU A 225 -15.73 3.22 2.50
C LEU A 225 -15.48 1.78 2.04
N SER A 226 -14.57 1.59 1.11
CA SER A 226 -14.18 0.26 0.63
C SER A 226 -12.88 -0.17 1.30
N VAL A 227 -12.88 -1.36 1.90
CA VAL A 227 -11.70 -1.94 2.54
C VAL A 227 -11.44 -3.34 2.01
N LEU A 228 -10.15 -3.68 1.88
CA LEU A 228 -9.67 -4.99 1.46
C LEU A 228 -8.42 -5.36 2.25
N PHE A 229 -8.29 -6.64 2.65
CA PHE A 229 -7.13 -7.17 3.35
C PHE A 229 -7.08 -8.69 3.26
N LEU A 230 -5.93 -9.25 3.61
CA LEU A 230 -5.75 -10.68 3.78
C LEU A 230 -5.72 -11.05 5.25
N VAL A 231 -6.18 -12.26 5.54
CA VAL A 231 -6.02 -12.90 6.85
C VAL A 231 -4.93 -13.95 6.74
N TYR A 232 -3.96 -13.88 7.63
CA TYR A 232 -2.82 -14.78 7.71
C TYR A 232 -2.86 -15.64 8.96
N GLN A 233 -2.24 -16.81 8.89
CA GLN A 233 -2.05 -17.74 10.01
C GLN A 233 -3.38 -18.21 10.65
N ALA A 234 -4.47 -18.22 9.89
CA ALA A 234 -5.69 -18.89 10.30
C ALA A 234 -5.44 -20.40 10.38
N ARG A 235 -5.97 -21.03 11.42
CA ARG A 235 -5.80 -22.48 11.63
C ARG A 235 -6.76 -23.27 10.75
N ALA A 236 -6.23 -24.31 10.10
CA ALA A 236 -7.04 -25.24 9.35
C ALA A 236 -7.84 -26.18 10.29
N ALA A 237 -9.10 -26.44 9.95
CA ALA A 237 -9.87 -27.55 10.48
C ALA A 237 -9.47 -28.87 9.79
N SER A 238 -10.14 -29.98 10.14
CA SER A 238 -9.80 -31.31 9.63
C SER A 238 -9.96 -31.48 8.12
N ASP A 239 -10.72 -30.62 7.48
CA ASP A 239 -10.97 -30.57 6.02
C ASP A 239 -10.05 -29.58 5.28
N ASP A 240 -8.97 -29.14 5.94
CA ASP A 240 -8.02 -28.14 5.46
C ASP A 240 -8.64 -26.77 5.14
N LYS A 241 -9.80 -26.48 5.69
CA LYS A 241 -10.46 -25.19 5.57
C LYS A 241 -10.39 -24.39 6.87
N PRO A 242 -10.41 -23.04 6.82
CA PRO A 242 -10.57 -22.23 8.01
C PRO A 242 -11.99 -22.31 8.59
N ASP A 243 -12.16 -21.82 9.83
CA ASP A 243 -13.44 -21.36 10.34
C ASP A 243 -13.22 -19.96 10.96
N VAL A 244 -13.27 -18.96 10.09
CA VAL A 244 -12.99 -17.56 10.41
C VAL A 244 -14.20 -16.69 10.16
N ASP A 245 -14.58 -15.90 11.18
CA ASP A 245 -15.56 -14.83 11.05
C ASP A 245 -14.86 -13.46 11.02
N VAL A 246 -15.28 -12.59 10.10
CA VAL A 246 -14.82 -11.19 10.02
C VAL A 246 -16.00 -10.27 10.25
N SER A 247 -15.98 -9.55 11.36
CA SER A 247 -17.03 -8.60 11.77
C SER A 247 -16.57 -7.16 11.52
N TYR A 248 -17.50 -6.32 11.11
CA TYR A 248 -17.26 -4.90 10.83
C TYR A 248 -18.24 -4.05 11.63
N SER A 249 -17.73 -3.04 12.32
CA SER A 249 -18.56 -2.05 13.02
C SER A 249 -18.00 -0.65 12.89
N VAL A 250 -18.89 0.32 12.71
CA VAL A 250 -18.51 1.75 12.64
C VAL A 250 -18.88 2.42 13.96
N HIS A 251 -17.94 3.14 14.51
CA HIS A 251 -18.06 3.89 15.74
C HIS A 251 -17.77 5.37 15.51
N ARG A 252 -18.36 6.26 16.26
CA ARG A 252 -17.91 7.65 16.33
C ARG A 252 -16.57 7.69 17.09
N SER A 253 -15.59 8.45 16.61
CA SER A 253 -14.23 8.44 17.20
C SER A 253 -14.20 8.86 18.66
N ALA A 254 -15.11 9.74 19.09
CA ALA A 254 -15.21 10.24 20.47
C ALA A 254 -16.05 9.33 21.41
N ALA A 255 -16.63 8.25 20.90
CA ALA A 255 -17.51 7.37 21.68
C ALA A 255 -17.33 5.92 21.25
N ASP A 256 -17.50 4.99 22.20
CA ASP A 256 -17.46 3.54 21.90
C ASP A 256 -18.78 2.99 21.37
N SER A 257 -19.80 3.82 21.20
CA SER A 257 -21.10 3.39 20.70
C SER A 257 -21.00 2.95 19.24
N VAL A 258 -21.51 1.77 18.96
CA VAL A 258 -21.65 1.23 17.60
C VAL A 258 -22.77 1.99 16.90
N LEU A 259 -22.46 2.57 15.74
CA LEU A 259 -23.43 3.26 14.88
C LEU A 259 -23.94 2.35 13.76
N ILE A 260 -23.01 1.57 13.17
CA ILE A 260 -23.33 0.62 12.12
C ILE A 260 -22.67 -0.71 12.51
N SER A 261 -23.46 -1.79 12.49
CA SER A 261 -22.98 -3.16 12.60
C SER A 261 -23.32 -3.89 11.31
N ILE A 262 -22.34 -4.55 10.72
CA ILE A 262 -22.50 -5.27 9.47
C ILE A 262 -22.46 -6.76 9.77
N GLN A 263 -23.33 -7.54 9.09
CA GLN A 263 -23.32 -8.98 9.23
C GLN A 263 -21.94 -9.56 8.93
N PRO A 264 -21.39 -10.41 9.78
CA PRO A 264 -20.07 -10.99 9.61
C PRO A 264 -19.91 -11.72 8.28
N GLU A 265 -18.75 -11.58 7.65
CA GLU A 265 -18.30 -12.49 6.61
C GLU A 265 -17.80 -13.77 7.25
N ARG A 266 -18.15 -14.90 6.66
CA ARG A 266 -17.75 -16.22 7.15
C ARG A 266 -16.92 -16.92 6.08
N PHE A 267 -15.77 -17.42 6.51
CA PHE A 267 -14.83 -18.19 5.70
C PHE A 267 -14.69 -19.58 6.31
N ASN A 268 -15.47 -20.54 5.80
CA ASN A 268 -15.49 -21.91 6.30
C ASN A 268 -15.88 -22.90 5.18
N ALA A 269 -15.97 -24.17 5.50
CA ALA A 269 -16.31 -25.22 4.54
C ALA A 269 -17.63 -24.99 3.77
N ALA A 270 -18.60 -24.30 4.37
CA ALA A 270 -19.89 -24.02 3.72
C ALA A 270 -19.85 -22.82 2.76
N THR A 271 -18.88 -21.90 2.92
CA THR A 271 -18.82 -20.63 2.18
C THR A 271 -17.67 -20.56 1.19
N LEU A 272 -16.61 -21.34 1.40
CA LEU A 272 -15.43 -21.37 0.54
C LEU A 272 -15.60 -22.40 -0.59
N PRO A 273 -14.92 -22.20 -1.74
CA PRO A 273 -14.90 -23.20 -2.80
C PRO A 273 -14.42 -24.56 -2.32
N ALA A 274 -14.91 -25.63 -2.93
CA ALA A 274 -14.49 -27.00 -2.57
C ALA A 274 -12.96 -27.19 -2.70
N ALA A 275 -12.34 -26.58 -3.70
CA ALA A 275 -10.90 -26.65 -3.95
C ALA A 275 -10.05 -25.76 -3.03
N PHE A 276 -10.64 -24.92 -2.21
CA PHE A 276 -9.88 -24.05 -1.30
C PHE A 276 -9.13 -24.90 -0.26
N SER A 277 -7.85 -24.64 -0.07
CA SER A 277 -6.95 -25.38 0.83
C SER A 277 -5.94 -24.41 1.48
N LEU A 278 -5.99 -24.29 2.80
CA LEU A 278 -4.99 -23.49 3.54
C LEU A 278 -3.58 -24.12 3.43
N GLY A 279 -3.49 -25.44 3.54
CA GLY A 279 -2.23 -26.16 3.36
C GLY A 279 -1.70 -26.10 1.92
N GLY A 280 -2.59 -25.90 0.95
CA GLY A 280 -2.25 -25.67 -0.46
C GLY A 280 -1.81 -24.23 -0.75
N GLY A 281 -1.84 -23.34 0.24
CA GLY A 281 -1.40 -21.94 0.12
C GLY A 281 -2.48 -20.97 -0.31
N ASP A 282 -3.77 -21.35 -0.27
CA ASP A 282 -4.85 -20.40 -0.52
C ASP A 282 -4.97 -19.41 0.64
N LEU A 283 -5.29 -18.17 0.31
CA LEU A 283 -5.40 -17.08 1.27
C LEU A 283 -6.84 -16.60 1.45
N ILE A 284 -7.19 -16.28 2.69
CA ILE A 284 -8.47 -15.65 2.99
C ILE A 284 -8.36 -14.17 2.64
N MET A 285 -9.09 -13.76 1.60
CA MET A 285 -9.24 -12.36 1.22
C MET A 285 -10.59 -11.85 1.71
N ALA A 286 -10.55 -10.90 2.64
CA ALA A 286 -11.72 -10.27 3.23
C ALA A 286 -11.83 -8.81 2.80
N GLY A 287 -13.06 -8.32 2.62
CA GLY A 287 -13.27 -6.93 2.26
C GLY A 287 -14.72 -6.52 2.24
N ARG A 288 -14.97 -5.24 2.44
CA ARG A 288 -16.32 -4.70 2.52
C ARG A 288 -16.41 -3.31 1.90
N GLN A 289 -17.55 -3.05 1.27
CA GLN A 289 -18.00 -1.69 0.95
C GLN A 289 -19.05 -1.29 1.99
N ILE A 290 -18.79 -0.21 2.69
CA ILE A 290 -19.62 0.31 3.77
C ILE A 290 -20.24 1.61 3.28
N PRO A 291 -21.58 1.65 3.07
CA PRO A 291 -22.28 2.89 2.75
C PRO A 291 -22.14 3.89 3.89
N LEU A 292 -21.90 5.15 3.55
CA LEU A 292 -21.73 6.23 4.54
C LEU A 292 -22.96 7.15 4.64
N ASP A 293 -24.02 6.85 3.88
CA ASP A 293 -25.24 7.66 3.80
C ASP A 293 -25.90 7.97 5.15
N ALA A 294 -25.83 7.01 6.08
CA ALA A 294 -26.41 7.14 7.42
C ALA A 294 -25.52 7.90 8.42
N LEU A 295 -24.31 8.29 8.02
CA LEU A 295 -23.36 8.96 8.91
C LEU A 295 -23.41 10.47 8.72
N PRO A 296 -23.74 11.24 9.78
CA PRO A 296 -23.58 12.70 9.76
C PRO A 296 -22.11 13.09 9.57
N ALA A 297 -21.87 14.36 9.25
CA ALA A 297 -20.51 14.90 9.23
C ALA A 297 -19.81 14.66 10.58
N GLY A 298 -18.55 14.22 10.51
CA GLY A 298 -17.78 13.90 11.71
C GLY A 298 -16.64 12.91 11.48
N THR A 299 -15.99 12.54 12.58
CA THR A 299 -14.88 11.58 12.59
C THR A 299 -15.33 10.22 13.12
N TYR A 300 -14.88 9.19 12.47
CA TYR A 300 -15.29 7.81 12.70
C TYR A 300 -14.11 6.86 12.71
N ARG A 301 -14.31 5.68 13.28
CA ARG A 301 -13.43 4.53 13.12
C ARG A 301 -14.25 3.33 12.66
N LEU A 302 -13.75 2.64 11.66
CA LEU A 302 -14.16 1.28 11.32
C LEU A 302 -13.36 0.34 12.21
N GLU A 303 -14.02 -0.49 12.97
CA GLU A 303 -13.43 -1.61 13.68
C GLU A 303 -13.70 -2.90 12.93
N ILE A 304 -12.65 -3.70 12.75
CA ILE A 304 -12.67 -5.00 12.08
C ILE A 304 -12.16 -6.03 13.09
N VAL A 305 -12.98 -7.01 13.40
CA VAL A 305 -12.59 -8.12 14.29
C VAL A 305 -12.58 -9.42 13.50
N ILE A 306 -11.43 -10.05 13.43
CA ILE A 306 -11.19 -11.34 12.79
C ILE A 306 -11.13 -12.39 13.90
N THR A 307 -12.01 -13.37 13.87
CA THR A 307 -12.10 -14.46 14.87
C THR A 307 -11.85 -15.79 14.19
N ASP A 308 -10.76 -16.44 14.55
CA ASP A 308 -10.46 -17.82 14.18
C ASP A 308 -11.03 -18.76 15.26
N LYS A 309 -12.08 -19.49 14.89
CA LYS A 309 -12.78 -20.40 15.83
C LYS A 309 -12.01 -21.69 16.06
N VAL A 310 -11.17 -22.10 15.11
CA VAL A 310 -10.36 -23.31 15.25
C VAL A 310 -9.20 -23.08 16.23
N ALA A 311 -8.55 -21.91 16.13
CA ALA A 311 -7.46 -21.53 17.02
C ALA A 311 -7.96 -20.86 18.33
N HIS A 312 -9.24 -20.53 18.45
CA HIS A 312 -9.81 -19.70 19.54
C HIS A 312 -9.05 -18.38 19.72
N ALA A 313 -8.68 -17.76 18.60
CA ALA A 313 -7.91 -16.52 18.56
C ALA A 313 -8.70 -15.42 17.86
N ALA A 314 -8.44 -14.18 18.26
CA ALA A 314 -9.03 -13.02 17.59
C ALA A 314 -8.00 -11.90 17.43
N VAL A 315 -8.09 -11.17 16.34
CA VAL A 315 -7.30 -9.97 16.10
C VAL A 315 -8.22 -8.82 15.70
N ARG A 316 -7.88 -7.62 16.19
CA ARG A 316 -8.63 -6.39 15.92
C ARG A 316 -7.80 -5.45 15.06
N ARG A 317 -8.46 -4.81 14.11
CA ARG A 317 -7.89 -3.74 13.28
C ARG A 317 -8.84 -2.55 13.27
N THR A 318 -8.29 -1.36 13.10
CA THR A 318 -9.07 -0.13 13.03
C THR A 318 -8.65 0.74 11.86
N VAL A 319 -9.63 1.42 11.25
CA VAL A 319 -9.41 2.41 10.20
C VAL A 319 -10.13 3.69 10.60
N ALA A 320 -9.37 4.77 10.80
CA ALA A 320 -9.93 6.09 11.05
C ALA A 320 -10.35 6.74 9.72
N PHE A 321 -11.49 7.41 9.72
CA PHE A 321 -11.99 8.17 8.58
C PHE A 321 -12.92 9.31 9.03
N SER A 322 -13.24 10.22 8.11
CA SER A 322 -14.21 11.29 8.35
C SER A 322 -15.23 11.37 7.22
N VAL A 323 -16.39 11.90 7.55
CA VAL A 323 -17.44 12.26 6.60
C VAL A 323 -17.58 13.78 6.63
N ASP A 324 -17.52 14.41 5.46
CA ASP A 324 -17.69 15.86 5.33
C ASP A 324 -19.15 16.29 5.56
N SER A 325 -19.33 17.55 5.90
CA SER A 325 -20.65 18.17 5.85
C SER A 325 -21.11 18.27 4.39
N THR A 326 -22.39 18.00 4.16
CA THR A 326 -23.04 18.35 2.88
C THR A 326 -22.86 19.84 2.62
N ARG A 327 -22.22 20.20 1.51
CA ARG A 327 -22.15 21.61 1.06
C ARG A 327 -23.50 22.07 0.54
#